data_6d0f2f9b01862720d8527668c238d7b4
#
_entry.id   6d0f2f9b01862720d8527668c238d7b4
#
_cell.length_a   1.000
_cell.length_b   1.000
_cell.length_c   1.000
_cell.angle_alpha   90.00
_cell.angle_beta   90.00
_cell.angle_gamma   90.00
#
_symmetry.space_group_name_H-M   'P 1'
#
loop_
_entity.id
_entity.type
_entity.pdbx_description
1 polymer ?
#
loop_
_entity_poly.entity_id
_entity_poly.type
_entity_poly.pdbx_seq_one_letter_code
_entity_poly.pdbx_strand_id
1 'polypeptide(L)'
;HFPDFAIMPGVLIVEALAQASIILFKKSFDTEQNKDKVFLLASANVRFSKPVFPGDQLILEVDVEKVISSAAIVKGVAKVGDKVVTKATLSFGVANKDSLTE
;
A
#
# COMPACT_ATOMS: atom_id res chain seq x y z
N HIS A 1 -21.18 9.14 -14.64
CA HIS A 1 -20.53 8.55 -15.78
C HIS A 1 -20.52 7.04 -15.80
N PHE A 2 -20.85 6.36 -14.75
CA PHE A 2 -21.05 4.92 -14.75
C PHE A 2 -22.23 4.58 -13.86
N PRO A 3 -23.40 5.02 -14.24
CA PRO A 3 -24.55 4.91 -13.34
C PRO A 3 -24.96 3.47 -13.05
N ASP A 4 -24.75 2.57 -13.99
CA ASP A 4 -25.21 1.19 -13.88
C ASP A 4 -24.13 0.25 -13.37
N PHE A 5 -22.89 0.69 -13.35
CA PHE A 5 -21.76 -0.09 -12.90
C PHE A 5 -20.91 0.74 -11.98
N ALA A 6 -20.90 0.41 -10.75
CA ALA A 6 -19.98 1.04 -9.82
C ALA A 6 -18.90 0.01 -9.50
N ILE A 7 -17.70 0.22 -10.00
CA ILE A 7 -16.55 -0.63 -9.74
C ILE A 7 -15.53 0.22 -9.04
N MET A 8 -14.94 -0.31 -7.97
CA MET A 8 -13.90 0.41 -7.25
C MET A 8 -12.71 0.62 -8.16
N PRO A 9 -12.27 1.86 -8.38
CA PRO A 9 -11.09 2.13 -9.20
C PRO A 9 -9.85 1.47 -8.62
N GLY A 10 -9.03 0.90 -9.52
CA GLY A 10 -7.80 0.24 -9.09
C GLY A 10 -6.87 1.15 -8.31
N VAL A 11 -6.84 2.44 -8.65
CA VAL A 11 -5.97 3.39 -7.95
C VAL A 11 -6.32 3.49 -6.47
N LEU A 12 -7.60 3.30 -6.11
CA LEU A 12 -8.01 3.32 -4.70
C LEU A 12 -7.54 2.08 -3.96
N ILE A 13 -7.47 0.94 -4.65
CA ILE A 13 -6.95 -0.28 -4.06
C ILE A 13 -5.45 -0.14 -3.80
N VAL A 14 -4.71 0.43 -4.74
CA VAL A 14 -3.28 0.68 -4.57
C VAL A 14 -3.05 1.65 -3.42
N GLU A 15 -3.87 2.70 -3.33
CA GLU A 15 -3.80 3.66 -2.24
C GLU A 15 -4.02 2.96 -0.90
N ALA A 16 -5.02 2.09 -0.82
CA ALA A 16 -5.32 1.38 0.41
C ALA A 16 -4.17 0.46 0.82
N LEU A 17 -3.57 -0.24 -0.14
CA LEU A 17 -2.41 -1.10 0.13
C LEU A 17 -1.21 -0.28 0.60
N ALA A 18 -0.99 0.89 0.00
CA ALA A 18 0.10 1.77 0.40
C ALA A 18 -0.12 2.29 1.82
N GLN A 19 -1.34 2.69 2.15
CA GLN A 19 -1.66 3.15 3.50
C GLN A 19 -1.47 2.05 4.53
N ALA A 20 -1.91 0.83 4.22
CA ALA A 20 -1.73 -0.31 5.10
C ALA A 20 -0.24 -0.59 5.33
N SER A 21 0.58 -0.46 4.29
CA SER A 21 2.02 -0.66 4.38
C SER A 21 2.67 0.37 5.28
N ILE A 22 2.26 1.64 5.17
CA ILE A 22 2.82 2.70 5.99
C ILE A 22 2.47 2.49 7.47
N ILE A 23 1.25 2.05 7.74
CA ILE A 23 0.84 1.73 9.11
C ILE A 23 1.71 0.60 9.67
N LEU A 24 1.96 -0.43 8.86
CA LEU A 24 2.82 -1.53 9.25
C LEU A 24 4.24 -1.05 9.55
N PHE A 25 4.79 -0.18 8.71
CA PHE A 25 6.12 0.39 8.94
C PHE A 25 6.18 1.16 10.27
N LYS A 26 5.16 1.97 10.55
CA LYS A 26 5.13 2.76 11.77
C LYS A 26 5.12 1.88 13.01
N LYS A 27 4.41 0.75 12.95
CA LYS A 27 4.38 -0.17 14.07
C LYS A 27 5.65 -0.97 14.21
N SER A 28 6.25 -1.37 13.09
CA SER A 28 7.42 -2.24 13.09
C SER A 28 8.72 -1.50 13.36
N PHE A 29 8.78 -0.22 13.00
CA PHE A 29 10.01 0.57 13.08
C PHE A 29 9.81 1.82 13.92
N ASP A 30 8.96 1.73 14.94
CA ASP A 30 8.67 2.86 15.84
C ASP A 30 9.79 2.96 16.88
N THR A 31 10.86 3.65 16.52
CA THR A 31 12.00 3.89 17.39
C THR A 31 12.34 5.37 17.37
N GLU A 32 13.10 5.81 18.35
CA GLU A 32 13.57 7.19 18.38
C GLU A 32 14.35 7.56 17.12
N GLN A 33 15.09 6.59 16.57
CA GLN A 33 15.88 6.83 15.39
C GLN A 33 15.03 7.01 14.14
N ASN A 34 13.82 6.48 14.14
CA ASN A 34 12.95 6.47 12.98
C ASN A 34 11.78 7.43 13.07
N LYS A 35 11.63 8.16 14.18
CA LYS A 35 10.43 8.99 14.36
C LYS A 35 10.33 10.14 13.35
N ASP A 36 11.44 10.58 12.80
CA ASP A 36 11.47 11.64 11.79
C ASP A 36 11.51 11.11 10.36
N LYS A 37 11.36 9.82 10.20
CA LYS A 37 11.36 9.21 8.89
C LYS A 37 9.96 9.17 8.31
N VAL A 38 9.88 9.40 7.01
CA VAL A 38 8.63 9.24 6.25
C VAL A 38 8.84 8.21 5.16
N PHE A 39 7.78 7.49 4.86
CA PHE A 39 7.77 6.48 3.81
C PHE A 39 6.93 7.00 2.67
N LEU A 40 7.51 7.07 1.50
CA LEU A 40 6.85 7.60 0.30
C LEU A 40 6.78 6.51 -0.75
N LEU A 41 5.59 6.28 -1.28
CA LEU A 41 5.43 5.30 -2.34
C LEU A 41 6.23 5.76 -3.57
N ALA A 42 7.20 4.95 -3.97
CA ALA A 42 8.06 5.26 -5.11
C ALA A 42 7.59 4.57 -6.37
N SER A 43 7.15 3.32 -6.26
CA SER A 43 6.67 2.59 -7.42
C SER A 43 5.68 1.52 -6.99
N ALA A 44 4.84 1.12 -7.94
CA ALA A 44 3.87 0.07 -7.71
C ALA A 44 3.77 -0.78 -8.97
N ASN A 45 3.90 -2.08 -8.80
CA ASN A 45 3.66 -3.04 -9.86
C ASN A 45 2.41 -3.81 -9.44
N VAL A 46 1.32 -3.62 -10.17
CA VAL A 46 0.01 -4.07 -9.71
C VAL A 46 -0.66 -4.92 -10.77
N ARG A 47 -1.26 -6.01 -10.34
CA ARG A 47 -2.09 -6.85 -11.19
C ARG A 47 -3.49 -6.92 -10.62
N PHE A 48 -4.45 -6.50 -11.40
CA PHE A 48 -5.86 -6.56 -11.05
C PHE A 48 -6.46 -7.80 -11.70
N SER A 49 -6.99 -8.70 -10.89
CA SER A 49 -7.54 -9.96 -11.38
C SER A 49 -9.05 -9.92 -11.51
N LYS A 50 -9.71 -9.19 -10.62
CA LYS A 50 -11.17 -9.12 -10.56
C LYS A 50 -11.62 -7.75 -10.10
N PRO A 51 -12.77 -7.28 -10.57
CA PRO A 51 -13.31 -6.01 -10.10
C PRO A 51 -13.83 -6.11 -8.67
N VAL A 52 -13.87 -4.97 -8.00
CA VAL A 52 -14.44 -4.83 -6.66
C VAL A 52 -15.68 -3.95 -6.81
N PHE A 53 -16.80 -4.41 -6.23
CA PHE A 53 -18.07 -3.73 -6.35
C PHE A 53 -18.50 -3.10 -5.02
N PRO A 54 -19.39 -2.11 -5.06
CA PRO A 54 -19.94 -1.54 -3.84
C PRO A 54 -20.55 -2.63 -2.98
N GLY A 55 -20.30 -2.56 -1.68
CA GLY A 55 -20.77 -3.58 -0.74
C GLY A 55 -19.77 -4.69 -0.48
N ASP A 56 -18.77 -4.86 -1.35
CA ASP A 56 -17.69 -5.82 -1.10
C ASP A 56 -16.83 -5.32 0.03
N GLN A 57 -16.48 -6.23 0.94
CA GLN A 57 -15.52 -5.92 1.99
C GLN A 57 -14.13 -6.30 1.51
N LEU A 58 -13.26 -5.32 1.46
CA LEU A 58 -11.92 -5.50 0.96
C LEU A 58 -11.00 -5.83 2.13
N ILE A 59 -10.33 -6.96 2.04
CA ILE A 59 -9.34 -7.39 3.03
C ILE A 59 -7.96 -7.17 2.45
N LEU A 60 -7.14 -6.42 3.18
CA LEU A 60 -5.80 -6.06 2.72
C LEU A 60 -4.76 -6.81 3.55
N GLU A 61 -3.84 -7.47 2.85
CA GLU A 61 -2.73 -8.16 3.49
C GLU A 61 -1.44 -7.59 2.91
N VAL A 62 -0.54 -7.17 3.78
CA VAL A 62 0.74 -6.62 3.36
C VAL A 62 1.86 -7.30 4.13
N ASP A 63 2.92 -7.66 3.40
CA ASP A 63 4.11 -8.28 3.95
C ASP A 63 5.34 -7.52 3.51
N VAL A 64 6.18 -7.15 4.46
CA VAL A 64 7.43 -6.50 4.15
C VAL A 64 8.38 -7.55 3.60
N GLU A 65 8.81 -7.38 2.36
CA GLU A 65 9.70 -8.32 1.71
C GLU A 65 11.16 -7.97 1.97
N LYS A 66 11.48 -6.68 1.95
CA LYS A 66 12.86 -6.23 2.09
C LYS A 66 12.89 -4.82 2.62
N VAL A 67 13.82 -4.55 3.52
CA VAL A 67 14.07 -3.21 4.03
C VAL A 67 15.55 -2.93 3.97
N ILE A 68 15.91 -1.80 3.40
CA ILE A 68 17.27 -1.27 3.46
C ILE A 68 17.17 0.16 3.99
N SER A 69 18.30 0.82 4.18
CA SER A 69 18.33 2.12 4.85
C SER A 69 17.50 3.20 4.13
N SER A 70 17.36 3.10 2.82
CA SER A 70 16.71 4.14 2.01
C SER A 70 15.45 3.66 1.29
N ALA A 71 15.06 2.39 1.44
CA ALA A 71 13.96 1.85 0.68
C ALA A 71 13.35 0.64 1.37
N ALA A 72 12.11 0.37 1.04
CA ALA A 72 11.42 -0.83 1.51
C ALA A 72 10.57 -1.40 0.38
N ILE A 73 10.48 -2.72 0.33
CA ILE A 73 9.66 -3.41 -0.65
C ILE A 73 8.62 -4.22 0.10
N VAL A 74 7.36 -4.06 -0.32
CA VAL A 74 6.23 -4.70 0.31
C VAL A 74 5.43 -5.46 -0.74
N LYS A 75 5.01 -6.66 -0.41
CA LYS A 75 4.03 -7.38 -1.21
C LYS A 75 2.66 -7.22 -0.59
N GLY A 76 1.70 -6.84 -1.40
CA GLY A 76 0.35 -6.60 -0.96
C GLY A 76 -0.65 -7.41 -1.75
N VAL A 77 -1.71 -7.81 -1.07
CA VAL A 77 -2.81 -8.55 -1.67
C VAL A 77 -4.10 -7.94 -1.16
N ALA A 78 -5.04 -7.73 -2.08
CA ALA A 78 -6.40 -7.35 -1.72
C ALA A 78 -7.33 -8.51 -2.04
N LYS A 79 -8.21 -8.83 -1.12
CA LYS A 79 -9.14 -9.95 -1.24
C LYS A 79 -10.57 -9.51 -0.99
N VAL A 80 -11.50 -10.17 -1.65
CA VAL A 80 -12.91 -10.11 -1.32
C VAL A 80 -13.29 -11.55 -0.96
N GLY A 81 -13.61 -11.77 0.31
CA GLY A 81 -13.78 -13.11 0.84
C GLY A 81 -12.46 -13.88 0.72
N ASP A 82 -12.53 -15.05 0.10
CA ASP A 82 -11.34 -15.88 -0.10
C ASP A 82 -10.62 -15.58 -1.41
N LYS A 83 -11.16 -14.67 -2.22
CA LYS A 83 -10.66 -14.48 -3.57
C LYS A 83 -9.73 -13.29 -3.64
N VAL A 84 -8.56 -13.50 -4.23
CA VAL A 84 -7.61 -12.44 -4.49
C VAL A 84 -8.11 -11.64 -5.69
N VAL A 85 -8.29 -10.34 -5.48
CA VAL A 85 -8.72 -9.45 -6.54
C VAL A 85 -7.56 -8.60 -7.06
N THR A 86 -6.54 -8.38 -6.25
CA THR A 86 -5.38 -7.56 -6.64
C THR A 86 -4.13 -8.09 -5.96
N LYS A 87 -3.03 -8.13 -6.73
CA LYS A 87 -1.69 -8.40 -6.19
C LYS A 87 -0.80 -7.23 -6.56
N ALA A 88 0.04 -6.83 -5.63
CA ALA A 88 0.92 -5.69 -5.85
C ALA A 88 2.27 -5.89 -5.22
N THR A 89 3.30 -5.32 -5.85
CA THR A 89 4.60 -5.13 -5.24
C THR A 89 4.83 -3.64 -5.19
N LEU A 90 4.99 -3.12 -3.99
CA LEU A 90 5.13 -1.69 -3.75
C LEU A 90 6.54 -1.41 -3.26
N SER A 91 7.16 -0.38 -3.79
CA SER A 91 8.43 0.09 -3.25
C SER A 91 8.23 1.47 -2.65
N PHE A 92 8.88 1.67 -1.52
CA PHE A 92 8.81 2.93 -0.78
C PHE A 92 10.22 3.48 -0.62
N GLY A 93 10.33 4.79 -0.81
CA GLY A 93 11.53 5.51 -0.40
C GLY A 93 11.40 5.91 1.05
N VAL A 94 12.51 5.97 1.75
CA VAL A 94 12.55 6.42 3.14
C VAL A 94 13.32 7.73 3.17
N ALA A 95 12.70 8.75 3.71
CA ALA A 95 13.29 10.09 3.75
C ALA A 95 13.16 10.68 5.14
N ASN A 96 14.03 11.62 5.45
CA ASN A 96 13.88 12.40 6.67
C ASN A 96 12.84 13.48 6.43
N LYS A 97 12.03 13.71 7.44
CA LYS A 97 10.97 14.70 7.36
C LYS A 97 11.52 16.10 7.03
N ASP A 98 12.67 16.42 7.56
CA ASP A 98 13.29 17.73 7.33
C ASP A 98 13.70 17.95 5.89
N SER A 99 14.06 16.87 5.19
CA SER A 99 14.48 16.95 3.79
C SER A 99 13.34 17.35 2.87
N LEU A 100 12.11 17.11 3.29
CA LEU A 100 10.94 17.35 2.47
C LEU A 100 10.40 18.76 2.59
N THR A 101 10.89 19.54 3.54
CA THR A 101 10.37 20.87 3.80
C THR A 101 11.23 21.98 3.21
N GLU A 102 12.30 21.64 2.53
CA GLU A 102 13.18 22.63 1.90
C GLU A 102 12.69 23.13 0.56
#